data_3524c3aaadd62f02b434b5e598e7d959
#
_entry.id   3524c3aaadd62f02b434b5e598e7d959
#
_cell.length_a   1.000
_cell.length_b   1.000
_cell.length_c   1.000
_cell.angle_alpha   90.00
_cell.angle_beta   90.00
_cell.angle_gamma   90.00
#
_symmetry.space_group_name_H-M   'P 1'
#
loop_
_entity.id
_entity.type
_entity.pdbx_description
1 polymer ?
#
loop_
_entity_poly.entity_id
_entity_poly.type
_entity_poly.pdbx_seq_one_letter_code
_entity_poly.pdbx_strand_id
1 'polypeptide(L)'
;MRAIKLILITLFVTTSSLYGQEVTASKFGKGLLNINAKDSTFSMNISARMQFLTSSTWSQSDDSFGSPESNFLVRRARLKFKGFAYSPKLTYKLELGLSNRDISGANQFTSNAPRYILDAYVRWNFYKNFTLQAGQGKLPGNIERVISSGDLAMVDRSILNSKFNIDRDLGIQLRHHFKLSENFIVKEIFAISQGEGRNITAGNLGGHQYTGRVEVLPFGNFKSKGDYRGADLEREQTPKLLVGVVYDLNNDAVKSRSNQGSYLETADGFYQTDVSTLFFDAHFKYRGFSIMAEYADRDADAPLARNADNSLTGAVVNIGNATNFQMGYVLPSNLAITGRYTHINFDEIVSSKNKITQYTLGLSKYVAKHKLKIQTDATYENTVASNNKIVYRLQFDIHF
;
A
#
# COMPACT_ATOMS: atom_id res chain seq x y z
N MET A 1 17.89 -72.79 16.71
CA MET A 1 17.81 -72.14 15.41
C MET A 1 16.50 -71.32 15.37
N ARG A 2 16.64 -70.03 15.55
CA ARG A 2 15.48 -69.12 15.55
C ARG A 2 15.43 -68.50 14.14
N ALA A 3 14.35 -68.74 13.39
CA ALA A 3 14.08 -68.14 12.09
C ALA A 3 13.61 -66.70 12.28
N ILE A 4 14.40 -65.78 11.78
CA ILE A 4 14.05 -64.36 11.68
C ILE A 4 13.10 -64.22 10.47
N LYS A 5 11.81 -63.98 10.73
CA LYS A 5 10.86 -63.60 9.67
C LYS A 5 11.14 -62.15 9.30
N LEU A 6 11.70 -61.95 8.12
CA LEU A 6 11.83 -60.64 7.50
C LEU A 6 10.43 -60.23 7.00
N ILE A 7 9.80 -59.27 7.68
CA ILE A 7 8.57 -58.63 7.21
C ILE A 7 9.00 -57.55 6.21
N LEU A 8 8.89 -57.86 4.94
CA LEU A 8 8.94 -56.87 3.84
C LEU A 8 7.68 -56.01 3.97
N ILE A 9 7.81 -54.84 4.56
CA ILE A 9 6.78 -53.76 4.41
C ILE A 9 6.93 -53.25 2.98
N THR A 10 6.14 -53.79 2.11
CA THR A 10 5.93 -53.21 0.77
C THR A 10 5.18 -51.91 0.96
N LEU A 11 5.91 -50.81 0.93
CA LEU A 11 5.33 -49.48 0.91
C LEU A 11 4.59 -49.37 -0.45
N PHE A 12 3.30 -49.62 -0.43
CA PHE A 12 2.41 -49.29 -1.52
C PHE A 12 2.38 -47.76 -1.60
N VAL A 13 3.31 -47.19 -2.35
CA VAL A 13 3.14 -45.83 -2.86
C VAL A 13 1.99 -45.95 -3.87
N THR A 14 0.77 -45.78 -3.35
CA THR A 14 -0.35 -45.43 -4.20
C THR A 14 0.02 -44.07 -4.81
N THR A 15 0.52 -44.06 -6.00
CA THR A 15 0.46 -42.93 -6.89
C THR A 15 -1.04 -42.69 -7.13
N SER A 16 -1.71 -42.07 -6.15
CA SER A 16 -2.96 -41.40 -6.42
C SER A 16 -2.62 -40.39 -7.50
N SER A 17 -2.92 -40.75 -8.72
CA SER A 17 -2.90 -39.83 -9.84
C SER A 17 -3.73 -38.64 -9.38
N LEU A 18 -3.07 -37.48 -9.16
CA LEU A 18 -3.71 -36.20 -8.89
C LEU A 18 -4.45 -35.79 -10.17
N TYR A 19 -5.50 -36.52 -10.49
CA TYR A 19 -6.42 -36.26 -11.59
C TYR A 19 -7.32 -35.10 -11.20
N GLY A 20 -6.81 -33.89 -11.18
CA GLY A 20 -7.68 -32.77 -10.83
C GLY A 20 -7.03 -31.40 -10.91
N GLN A 21 -5.70 -31.33 -10.96
CA GLN A 21 -5.01 -30.04 -10.96
C GLN A 21 -4.05 -29.95 -12.15
N GLU A 22 -4.14 -28.87 -12.89
CA GLU A 22 -3.16 -28.53 -13.92
C GLU A 22 -2.14 -27.56 -13.34
N VAL A 23 -0.88 -27.99 -13.27
CA VAL A 23 0.24 -27.13 -12.88
C VAL A 23 0.87 -26.59 -14.16
N THR A 24 0.64 -25.32 -14.42
CA THR A 24 1.23 -24.64 -15.59
C THR A 24 2.67 -24.23 -15.29
N ALA A 25 3.59 -24.54 -16.22
CA ALA A 25 4.98 -24.09 -16.14
C ALA A 25 5.04 -22.56 -15.96
N SER A 26 5.75 -22.13 -14.93
CA SER A 26 5.83 -20.71 -14.60
C SER A 26 6.76 -19.98 -15.57
N LYS A 27 6.35 -18.78 -16.01
CA LYS A 27 7.20 -17.83 -16.74
C LYS A 27 7.61 -16.70 -15.80
N PHE A 28 8.79 -16.13 -16.02
CA PHE A 28 9.28 -15.01 -15.21
C PHE A 28 8.21 -13.91 -15.02
N GLY A 29 7.96 -13.52 -13.78
CA GLY A 29 7.00 -12.50 -13.41
C GLY A 29 5.52 -12.91 -13.48
N LYS A 30 5.22 -14.20 -13.71
CA LYS A 30 3.85 -14.74 -13.73
C LYS A 30 3.48 -15.54 -12.47
N GLY A 31 4.38 -15.64 -11.52
CA GLY A 31 4.27 -16.40 -10.29
C GLY A 31 5.27 -17.56 -10.25
N LEU A 32 5.57 -18.05 -9.05
CA LEU A 32 6.40 -19.23 -8.82
C LEU A 32 5.65 -20.52 -9.18
N LEU A 33 4.36 -20.54 -8.87
CA LEU A 33 3.49 -21.68 -9.10
C LEU A 33 2.08 -21.20 -9.49
N ASN A 34 1.51 -21.84 -10.49
CA ASN A 34 0.14 -21.62 -10.93
C ASN A 34 -0.59 -22.95 -10.94
N ILE A 35 -1.64 -23.08 -10.14
CA ILE A 35 -2.47 -24.27 -10.00
C ILE A 35 -3.89 -23.90 -10.42
N ASN A 36 -4.49 -24.70 -11.29
CA ASN A 36 -5.88 -24.58 -11.65
C ASN A 36 -6.55 -25.96 -11.54
N ALA A 37 -7.70 -26.05 -10.91
CA ALA A 37 -8.51 -27.25 -10.93
C ALA A 37 -9.15 -27.42 -12.32
N LYS A 38 -9.19 -28.63 -12.83
CA LYS A 38 -9.76 -28.95 -14.15
C LYS A 38 -11.23 -28.58 -14.25
N ASP A 39 -11.97 -28.71 -13.16
CA ASP A 39 -13.39 -28.36 -13.05
C ASP A 39 -13.65 -26.86 -12.83
N SER A 40 -12.59 -26.02 -12.83
CA SER A 40 -12.67 -24.58 -12.60
C SER A 40 -13.25 -24.18 -11.22
N THR A 41 -13.18 -25.05 -10.22
CA THR A 41 -13.66 -24.76 -8.85
C THR A 41 -12.59 -24.08 -8.00
N PHE A 42 -11.30 -24.13 -8.42
CA PHE A 42 -10.19 -23.58 -7.65
C PHE A 42 -9.07 -23.10 -8.54
N SER A 43 -8.45 -21.98 -8.16
CA SER A 43 -7.16 -21.58 -8.71
C SER A 43 -6.26 -21.00 -7.62
N MET A 44 -4.94 -21.16 -7.78
CA MET A 44 -3.93 -20.54 -6.92
C MET A 44 -2.74 -20.07 -7.74
N ASN A 45 -2.36 -18.83 -7.56
CA ASN A 45 -1.08 -18.28 -8.04
C ASN A 45 -0.25 -17.93 -6.82
N ILE A 46 0.93 -18.54 -6.71
CA ILE A 46 1.94 -18.21 -5.68
C ILE A 46 2.99 -17.34 -6.34
N SER A 47 3.29 -16.20 -5.75
CA SER A 47 4.29 -15.27 -6.26
C SER A 47 5.13 -14.69 -5.12
N ALA A 48 6.40 -14.43 -5.41
CA ALA A 48 7.33 -13.81 -4.47
C ALA A 48 7.84 -12.48 -5.01
N ARG A 49 8.27 -11.60 -4.11
CA ARG A 49 8.91 -10.34 -4.43
C ARG A 49 10.02 -10.04 -3.46
N MET A 50 11.16 -9.61 -3.99
CA MET A 50 12.28 -9.10 -3.20
C MET A 50 12.65 -7.72 -3.69
N GLN A 51 12.98 -6.84 -2.74
CA GLN A 51 13.37 -5.48 -2.98
C GLN A 51 14.54 -5.12 -2.09
N PHE A 52 15.67 -4.78 -2.70
CA PHE A 52 16.89 -4.37 -2.03
C PHE A 52 17.05 -2.87 -2.18
N LEU A 53 17.37 -2.20 -1.09
CA LEU A 53 17.52 -0.74 -1.05
C LEU A 53 18.85 -0.36 -0.43
N THR A 54 19.57 0.51 -1.13
CA THR A 54 20.66 1.30 -0.58
C THR A 54 20.18 2.73 -0.44
N SER A 55 20.47 3.36 0.68
CA SER A 55 20.19 4.79 0.90
C SER A 55 21.32 5.47 1.61
N SER A 56 21.61 6.70 1.22
CA SER A 56 22.54 7.60 1.89
C SER A 56 21.83 8.91 2.19
N THR A 57 21.94 9.38 3.43
CA THR A 57 21.29 10.61 3.90
C THR A 57 22.35 11.58 4.42
N TRP A 58 22.38 12.77 3.85
CA TRP A 58 23.16 13.90 4.32
C TRP A 58 22.23 14.85 5.06
N SER A 59 22.55 15.16 6.30
CA SER A 59 21.85 16.20 7.08
C SER A 59 22.70 17.46 7.09
N GLN A 60 22.05 18.61 6.90
CA GLN A 60 22.70 19.91 7.01
C GLN A 60 22.98 20.20 8.49
N SER A 61 24.18 20.70 8.77
CA SER A 61 24.56 21.29 10.05
C SER A 61 25.20 22.63 9.74
N ASP A 62 24.67 23.68 10.34
CA ASP A 62 25.00 25.06 9.97
C ASP A 62 24.82 25.29 8.45
N ASP A 63 25.83 25.73 7.72
CA ASP A 63 25.80 26.02 6.28
C ASP A 63 26.32 24.85 5.41
N SER A 64 26.63 23.69 5.98
CA SER A 64 27.26 22.58 5.25
C SER A 64 26.52 21.26 5.48
N PHE A 65 26.61 20.34 4.50
CA PHE A 65 26.17 18.97 4.66
C PHE A 65 27.29 18.11 5.25
N GLY A 66 26.97 17.36 6.30
CA GLY A 66 27.90 16.45 6.95
C GLY A 66 28.17 15.17 6.15
N SER A 67 28.88 14.22 6.75
CA SER A 67 29.06 12.89 6.18
C SER A 67 27.73 12.13 6.09
N PRO A 68 27.52 11.31 5.04
CA PRO A 68 26.27 10.59 4.87
C PRO A 68 26.12 9.42 5.84
N GLU A 69 24.93 9.25 6.36
CA GLU A 69 24.50 7.98 6.96
C GLU A 69 24.04 7.05 5.85
N SER A 70 24.67 5.88 5.71
CA SER A 70 24.36 4.91 4.65
C SER A 70 23.78 3.62 5.19
N ASN A 71 22.79 3.09 4.49
CA ASN A 71 22.10 1.85 4.83
C ASN A 71 21.96 0.92 3.62
N PHE A 72 22.13 -0.39 3.86
CA PHE A 72 21.80 -1.45 2.93
C PHE A 72 20.77 -2.35 3.61
N LEU A 73 19.61 -2.56 2.97
CA LEU A 73 18.56 -3.33 3.60
C LEU A 73 17.69 -4.11 2.60
N VAL A 74 17.12 -5.21 3.08
CA VAL A 74 16.00 -5.88 2.43
C VAL A 74 14.76 -5.03 2.68
N ARG A 75 14.43 -4.16 1.72
CA ARG A 75 13.31 -3.20 1.85
C ARG A 75 11.97 -3.90 1.93
N ARG A 76 11.79 -4.95 1.10
CA ARG A 76 10.62 -5.83 1.09
C ARG A 76 11.01 -7.24 0.70
N ALA A 77 10.49 -8.21 1.43
CA ALA A 77 10.44 -9.61 1.04
C ALA A 77 8.98 -10.04 1.24
N ARG A 78 8.32 -10.51 0.17
CA ARG A 78 6.88 -10.78 0.22
C ARG A 78 6.53 -12.06 -0.48
N LEU A 79 5.60 -12.79 0.11
CA LEU A 79 4.99 -13.97 -0.47
C LEU A 79 3.49 -13.71 -0.61
N LYS A 80 2.94 -14.05 -1.78
CA LYS A 80 1.55 -13.78 -2.10
C LYS A 80 0.89 -15.02 -2.69
N PHE A 81 -0.28 -15.32 -2.17
CA PHE A 81 -1.21 -16.34 -2.63
C PHE A 81 -2.48 -15.63 -3.10
N LYS A 82 -2.93 -15.90 -4.31
CA LYS A 82 -4.17 -15.33 -4.83
C LYS A 82 -4.81 -16.29 -5.82
N GLY A 83 -6.11 -16.25 -5.92
CA GLY A 83 -6.86 -17.09 -6.85
C GLY A 83 -8.36 -16.95 -6.62
N PHE A 84 -9.07 -17.99 -6.98
CA PHE A 84 -10.48 -18.13 -6.65
C PHE A 84 -10.74 -19.49 -6.00
N ALA A 85 -11.84 -19.60 -5.25
CA ALA A 85 -12.31 -20.81 -4.60
C ALA A 85 -13.79 -20.98 -4.87
N TYR A 86 -14.26 -22.22 -5.09
CA TYR A 86 -15.61 -22.60 -5.42
C TYR A 86 -16.10 -22.09 -6.79
N SER A 87 -15.87 -20.81 -7.12
CA SER A 87 -16.16 -20.25 -8.43
C SER A 87 -15.27 -19.02 -8.71
N PRO A 88 -15.05 -18.62 -9.98
CA PRO A 88 -14.31 -17.40 -10.32
C PRO A 88 -14.90 -16.09 -9.73
N LYS A 89 -16.15 -16.14 -9.24
CA LYS A 89 -16.79 -15.01 -8.56
C LYS A 89 -16.29 -14.81 -7.13
N LEU A 90 -15.74 -15.85 -6.47
CA LEU A 90 -15.19 -15.79 -5.11
C LEU A 90 -13.66 -15.84 -5.18
N THR A 91 -13.03 -14.70 -5.18
CA THR A 91 -11.56 -14.57 -5.21
C THR A 91 -11.00 -14.37 -3.81
N TYR A 92 -9.75 -14.77 -3.62
CA TYR A 92 -9.04 -14.56 -2.36
C TYR A 92 -7.64 -13.99 -2.58
N LYS A 93 -7.10 -13.38 -1.54
CA LYS A 93 -5.71 -12.94 -1.48
C LYS A 93 -5.18 -13.08 -0.06
N LEU A 94 -4.01 -13.71 0.05
CA LEU A 94 -3.15 -13.68 1.23
C LEU A 94 -1.80 -13.11 0.80
N GLU A 95 -1.32 -12.06 1.46
CA GLU A 95 0.03 -11.48 1.24
C GLU A 95 0.76 -11.36 2.56
N LEU A 96 1.92 -12.01 2.65
CA LEU A 96 2.80 -11.99 3.80
C LEU A 96 3.98 -11.05 3.54
N GLY A 97 4.30 -10.21 4.51
CA GLY A 97 5.52 -9.42 4.56
C GLY A 97 6.53 -10.09 5.48
N LEU A 98 7.75 -10.33 4.99
CA LEU A 98 8.78 -11.10 5.67
C LEU A 98 10.03 -10.26 5.96
N SER A 99 10.12 -9.01 5.48
CA SER A 99 11.20 -8.09 5.83
C SER A 99 10.97 -7.46 7.21
N ASN A 100 12.02 -7.12 7.92
CA ASN A 100 11.94 -6.48 9.24
C ASN A 100 11.00 -5.27 9.25
N ARG A 101 11.00 -4.47 8.18
CA ARG A 101 10.13 -3.31 8.06
C ARG A 101 8.64 -3.68 7.86
N ASP A 102 8.35 -4.78 7.17
CA ASP A 102 6.97 -5.25 6.99
C ASP A 102 6.41 -5.90 8.27
N ILE A 103 7.26 -6.57 9.09
CA ILE A 103 6.86 -7.30 10.31
C ILE A 103 6.97 -6.47 11.59
N SER A 104 7.55 -5.28 11.54
CA SER A 104 7.73 -4.40 12.71
C SER A 104 6.39 -3.98 13.34
N GLY A 105 6.44 -3.53 14.60
CA GLY A 105 5.30 -3.03 15.35
C GLY A 105 4.55 -4.08 16.14
N ALA A 106 5.24 -5.16 16.55
CA ALA A 106 4.75 -6.08 17.59
C ALA A 106 4.57 -5.31 18.90
N ASN A 107 3.38 -5.43 19.52
CA ASN A 107 3.02 -4.80 20.78
C ASN A 107 1.87 -5.58 21.44
N GLN A 108 1.40 -5.13 22.60
CA GLN A 108 0.29 -5.76 23.30
C GLN A 108 -1.00 -5.91 22.47
N PHE A 109 -1.28 -4.97 21.54
CA PHE A 109 -2.49 -5.00 20.69
C PHE A 109 -2.37 -5.99 19.53
N THR A 110 -1.18 -6.52 19.26
CA THR A 110 -0.93 -7.58 18.29
C THR A 110 -0.61 -8.91 18.97
N SER A 111 -0.96 -9.08 20.27
CA SER A 111 -0.55 -10.21 21.12
C SER A 111 0.95 -10.45 21.10
N ASN A 112 1.74 -9.39 21.00
CA ASN A 112 3.20 -9.40 20.84
C ASN A 112 3.71 -10.23 19.65
N ALA A 113 2.83 -10.54 18.69
CA ALA A 113 3.19 -11.23 17.46
C ALA A 113 3.65 -10.24 16.37
N PRO A 114 4.61 -10.65 15.52
CA PRO A 114 5.01 -9.86 14.37
C PRO A 114 3.85 -9.61 13.41
N ARG A 115 3.76 -8.39 12.85
CA ARG A 115 2.68 -7.95 11.97
C ARG A 115 2.90 -8.40 10.52
N TYR A 116 3.09 -9.69 10.27
CA TYR A 116 3.50 -10.23 8.97
C TYR A 116 2.36 -10.35 7.95
N ILE A 117 1.10 -10.40 8.37
CA ILE A 117 -0.03 -10.42 7.43
C ILE A 117 -0.23 -9.00 6.89
N LEU A 118 -0.05 -8.83 5.59
CA LEU A 118 -0.36 -7.58 4.90
C LEU A 118 -1.81 -7.58 4.43
N ASP A 119 -2.18 -8.52 3.59
CA ASP A 119 -3.54 -8.69 3.09
C ASP A 119 -4.01 -10.11 3.38
N ALA A 120 -5.23 -10.26 3.89
CA ALA A 120 -5.93 -11.53 4.07
C ALA A 120 -7.43 -11.27 3.90
N TYR A 121 -7.93 -11.47 2.70
CA TYR A 121 -9.34 -11.19 2.39
C TYR A 121 -9.90 -12.11 1.32
N VAL A 122 -11.23 -12.19 1.32
CA VAL A 122 -12.03 -12.74 0.22
C VAL A 122 -12.82 -11.64 -0.46
N ARG A 123 -13.07 -11.80 -1.76
CA ARG A 123 -13.94 -10.93 -2.56
C ARG A 123 -14.98 -11.77 -3.27
N TRP A 124 -16.22 -11.43 -3.10
CA TRP A 124 -17.34 -12.08 -3.72
C TRP A 124 -18.08 -11.12 -4.66
N ASN A 125 -18.02 -11.40 -5.96
CA ASN A 125 -18.86 -10.73 -6.95
C ASN A 125 -20.25 -11.37 -6.89
N PHE A 126 -21.13 -10.83 -6.05
CA PHE A 126 -22.43 -11.43 -5.76
C PHE A 126 -23.53 -11.04 -6.76
N TYR A 127 -23.38 -9.86 -7.38
CA TYR A 127 -24.37 -9.39 -8.35
C TYR A 127 -23.75 -8.43 -9.36
N LYS A 128 -23.83 -8.74 -10.67
CA LYS A 128 -23.33 -7.88 -11.77
C LYS A 128 -21.96 -7.28 -11.45
N ASN A 129 -21.91 -5.93 -11.28
CA ASN A 129 -20.71 -5.16 -10.98
C ASN A 129 -20.49 -4.89 -9.48
N PHE A 130 -21.32 -5.51 -8.61
CA PHE A 130 -21.17 -5.40 -7.16
C PHE A 130 -20.24 -6.49 -6.63
N THR A 131 -19.29 -6.08 -5.81
CA THR A 131 -18.33 -6.97 -5.17
C THR A 131 -18.23 -6.64 -3.69
N LEU A 132 -18.42 -7.62 -2.83
CA LEU A 132 -18.20 -7.53 -1.40
C LEU A 132 -16.80 -8.07 -1.09
N GLN A 133 -15.99 -7.32 -0.34
CA GLN A 133 -14.74 -7.79 0.22
C GLN A 133 -14.88 -7.88 1.72
N ALA A 134 -14.41 -8.98 2.33
CA ALA A 134 -14.32 -9.14 3.78
C ALA A 134 -12.91 -9.59 4.15
N GLY A 135 -12.38 -9.05 5.26
CA GLY A 135 -11.05 -9.35 5.77
C GLY A 135 -10.10 -8.15 5.78
N GLN A 136 -8.83 -8.43 6.04
CA GLN A 136 -7.79 -7.41 6.14
C GLN A 136 -7.24 -7.03 4.76
N GLY A 137 -7.27 -5.75 4.42
CA GLY A 137 -6.72 -5.26 3.17
C GLY A 137 -6.59 -3.74 3.16
N LYS A 138 -6.03 -3.18 2.08
CA LYS A 138 -5.95 -1.73 1.93
C LYS A 138 -7.34 -1.12 1.89
N LEU A 139 -7.53 -0.07 2.67
CA LEU A 139 -8.67 0.84 2.54
C LEU A 139 -8.56 1.62 1.22
N PRO A 140 -9.67 2.10 0.70
CA PRO A 140 -9.72 2.88 -0.55
C PRO A 140 -9.26 4.35 -0.31
N GLY A 141 -8.05 4.54 0.20
CA GLY A 141 -7.44 5.84 0.44
C GLY A 141 -6.87 6.50 -0.83
N ASN A 142 -5.88 7.38 -0.65
CA ASN A 142 -5.24 8.12 -1.75
C ASN A 142 -4.62 7.19 -2.82
N ILE A 143 -4.56 7.66 -4.07
CA ILE A 143 -4.15 6.83 -5.22
C ILE A 143 -2.76 6.23 -5.07
N GLU A 144 -1.78 6.99 -4.57
CA GLU A 144 -0.42 6.48 -4.38
C GLU A 144 -0.38 5.34 -3.36
N ARG A 145 -1.29 5.34 -2.37
CA ARG A 145 -1.41 4.24 -1.42
C ARG A 145 -2.08 3.01 -2.02
N VAL A 146 -3.12 3.19 -2.82
CA VAL A 146 -3.82 2.09 -3.52
C VAL A 146 -2.87 1.41 -4.50
N ILE A 147 -2.04 2.15 -5.23
CA ILE A 147 -0.98 1.60 -6.09
C ILE A 147 -0.08 0.67 -5.27
N SER A 148 0.19 -0.52 -5.82
CA SER A 148 1.14 -1.46 -5.22
C SER A 148 2.54 -0.84 -5.13
N SER A 149 3.24 -1.07 -4.03
CA SER A 149 4.63 -0.60 -3.92
C SER A 149 5.59 -1.19 -4.99
N GLY A 150 5.19 -2.27 -5.67
CA GLY A 150 5.91 -2.83 -6.81
C GLY A 150 5.67 -2.09 -8.11
N ASP A 151 4.61 -1.30 -8.18
CA ASP A 151 4.16 -0.62 -9.40
C ASP A 151 4.39 0.91 -9.33
N LEU A 152 5.18 1.39 -8.34
CA LEU A 152 5.56 2.79 -8.22
C LEU A 152 6.51 3.21 -9.34
N ALA A 153 6.44 4.49 -9.73
CA ALA A 153 7.36 5.10 -10.69
C ALA A 153 8.70 5.51 -10.06
N MET A 154 8.73 5.77 -8.75
CA MET A 154 9.91 6.13 -7.96
C MET A 154 10.24 5.04 -6.94
N VAL A 155 11.40 5.16 -6.28
CA VAL A 155 11.87 4.18 -5.28
C VAL A 155 10.87 4.00 -4.15
N ASP A 156 10.31 5.10 -3.65
CA ASP A 156 9.32 5.05 -2.57
C ASP A 156 8.18 6.04 -2.82
N ARG A 157 7.11 5.94 -2.02
CA ARG A 157 6.00 6.88 -2.01
C ARG A 157 6.42 8.25 -1.49
N SER A 158 5.61 9.24 -1.80
CA SER A 158 5.75 10.62 -1.31
C SER A 158 5.68 10.70 0.22
N ILE A 159 6.18 11.80 0.77
CA ILE A 159 6.00 12.09 2.19
C ILE A 159 4.53 12.37 2.52
N LEU A 160 3.69 12.89 1.59
CA LEU A 160 2.25 12.98 1.76
C LEU A 160 1.69 11.60 2.13
N ASN A 161 2.00 10.57 1.34
CA ASN A 161 1.54 9.22 1.65
C ASN A 161 2.07 8.73 3.01
N SER A 162 3.26 9.13 3.46
CA SER A 162 3.78 8.68 4.76
C SER A 162 3.10 9.34 5.96
N LYS A 163 2.57 10.55 5.79
CA LYS A 163 2.01 11.37 6.87
C LYS A 163 0.48 11.37 6.92
N PHE A 164 -0.19 11.33 5.75
CA PHE A 164 -1.63 11.50 5.64
C PHE A 164 -2.39 10.25 5.19
N ASN A 165 -1.70 9.21 4.70
CA ASN A 165 -2.39 8.01 4.21
C ASN A 165 -3.25 7.35 5.28
N ILE A 166 -4.32 6.70 4.81
CA ILE A 166 -4.97 5.59 5.48
C ILE A 166 -4.46 4.29 4.85
N ASP A 167 -4.30 3.22 5.64
CA ASP A 167 -3.71 1.99 5.11
C ASP A 167 -4.63 0.78 5.33
N ARG A 168 -4.03 -0.36 5.45
CA ARG A 168 -4.68 -1.64 5.66
C ARG A 168 -5.39 -1.68 7.01
N ASP A 169 -6.60 -2.23 6.97
CA ASP A 169 -7.38 -2.50 8.15
C ASP A 169 -8.22 -3.77 7.96
N LEU A 170 -8.78 -4.29 9.04
CA LEU A 170 -9.73 -5.38 9.04
C LEU A 170 -11.15 -4.82 8.91
N GLY A 171 -11.93 -5.33 7.95
CA GLY A 171 -13.28 -4.83 7.74
C GLY A 171 -13.96 -5.38 6.50
N ILE A 172 -15.00 -4.68 6.09
CA ILE A 172 -15.82 -5.00 4.93
C ILE A 172 -15.77 -3.84 3.95
N GLN A 173 -15.70 -4.14 2.64
CA GLN A 173 -15.74 -3.13 1.58
C GLN A 173 -16.76 -3.54 0.54
N LEU A 174 -17.71 -2.67 0.23
CA LEU A 174 -18.60 -2.78 -0.93
C LEU A 174 -17.98 -2.01 -2.09
N ARG A 175 -17.87 -2.67 -3.24
CA ARG A 175 -17.29 -2.10 -4.47
C ARG A 175 -18.30 -2.22 -5.59
N HIS A 176 -18.50 -1.14 -6.29
CA HIS A 176 -19.38 -1.08 -7.45
C HIS A 176 -18.72 -0.28 -8.57
N HIS A 177 -19.12 -0.55 -9.81
CA HIS A 177 -18.75 0.29 -10.94
C HIS A 177 -19.84 0.23 -12.01
N PHE A 178 -19.97 1.33 -12.72
CA PHE A 178 -20.91 1.42 -13.84
C PHE A 178 -20.37 2.32 -14.94
N LYS A 179 -20.98 2.25 -16.11
CA LYS A 179 -20.69 3.11 -17.24
C LYS A 179 -21.81 4.12 -17.43
N LEU A 180 -21.48 5.41 -17.46
CA LEU A 180 -22.42 6.47 -17.85
C LEU A 180 -22.49 6.59 -19.38
N SER A 181 -21.39 6.28 -20.08
CA SER A 181 -21.32 6.14 -21.52
C SER A 181 -20.28 5.07 -21.90
N GLU A 182 -20.06 4.84 -23.18
CA GLU A 182 -19.09 3.85 -23.66
C GLU A 182 -17.69 4.02 -23.03
N ASN A 183 -17.25 5.28 -22.91
CA ASN A 183 -15.92 5.63 -22.42
C ASN A 183 -15.92 6.31 -21.04
N PHE A 184 -17.06 6.49 -20.38
CA PHE A 184 -17.15 7.16 -19.11
C PHE A 184 -17.51 6.15 -18.01
N ILE A 185 -16.57 5.87 -17.13
CA ILE A 185 -16.71 4.85 -16.06
C ILE A 185 -16.65 5.53 -14.71
N VAL A 186 -17.56 5.14 -13.82
CA VAL A 186 -17.56 5.52 -12.41
C VAL A 186 -17.33 4.27 -11.57
N LYS A 187 -16.47 4.38 -10.57
CA LYS A 187 -16.23 3.33 -9.57
C LYS A 187 -16.51 3.89 -8.18
N GLU A 188 -17.20 3.14 -7.38
CA GLU A 188 -17.59 3.49 -6.02
C GLU A 188 -17.08 2.42 -5.06
N ILE A 189 -16.50 2.84 -3.95
CA ILE A 189 -16.02 1.94 -2.91
C ILE A 189 -16.40 2.53 -1.57
N PHE A 190 -17.09 1.74 -0.77
CA PHE A 190 -17.40 2.07 0.62
C PHE A 190 -16.81 1.00 1.51
N ALA A 191 -16.18 1.40 2.62
CA ALA A 191 -15.57 0.51 3.59
C ALA A 191 -15.99 0.87 5.01
N ILE A 192 -16.21 -0.17 5.82
CA ILE A 192 -16.31 -0.09 7.28
C ILE A 192 -15.19 -0.97 7.82
N SER A 193 -14.35 -0.41 8.70
CA SER A 193 -13.22 -1.14 9.27
C SER A 193 -13.02 -0.83 10.75
N GLN A 194 -12.11 -1.55 11.39
CA GLN A 194 -11.87 -1.46 12.83
C GLN A 194 -11.33 -0.09 13.27
N GLY A 195 -10.55 0.60 12.43
CA GLY A 195 -10.01 1.93 12.71
C GLY A 195 -8.61 1.95 13.35
N GLU A 196 -8.02 0.81 13.63
CA GLU A 196 -6.73 0.70 14.33
C GLU A 196 -5.61 0.08 13.49
N GLY A 197 -5.91 -0.27 12.24
CA GLY A 197 -4.96 -0.83 11.30
C GLY A 197 -4.83 -2.36 11.40
N ARG A 198 -3.79 -2.88 10.78
CA ARG A 198 -3.64 -4.32 10.53
C ARG A 198 -3.14 -5.11 11.73
N ASN A 199 -3.53 -6.40 11.78
CA ASN A 199 -3.07 -7.41 12.74
C ASN A 199 -3.39 -7.09 14.20
N ILE A 200 -4.40 -6.28 14.46
CA ILE A 200 -4.89 -6.00 15.80
C ILE A 200 -5.72 -7.19 16.29
N THR A 201 -5.41 -7.68 17.49
CA THR A 201 -6.05 -8.84 18.14
C THR A 201 -6.77 -8.45 19.43
N ALA A 202 -6.49 -7.27 19.98
CA ALA A 202 -7.27 -6.69 21.05
C ALA A 202 -8.65 -6.28 20.53
N GLY A 203 -9.61 -6.09 21.41
CA GLY A 203 -10.89 -5.47 21.04
C GLY A 203 -10.70 -4.09 20.43
N ASN A 204 -11.73 -3.57 19.77
CA ASN A 204 -11.72 -2.20 19.28
C ASN A 204 -11.57 -1.24 20.47
N LEU A 205 -10.49 -0.47 20.49
CA LEU A 205 -10.18 0.49 21.57
C LEU A 205 -10.83 1.85 21.34
N GLY A 206 -11.19 2.14 20.09
CA GLY A 206 -11.91 3.33 19.66
C GLY A 206 -13.24 3.00 19.00
N GLY A 207 -13.66 3.81 18.05
CA GLY A 207 -14.82 3.58 17.21
C GLY A 207 -14.47 2.84 15.92
N HIS A 208 -15.33 2.95 14.93
CA HIS A 208 -15.13 2.35 13.60
C HIS A 208 -14.73 3.40 12.59
N GLN A 209 -13.97 2.96 11.59
CA GLN A 209 -13.55 3.79 10.46
C GLN A 209 -14.46 3.56 9.25
N TYR A 210 -14.92 4.65 8.66
CA TYR A 210 -15.79 4.69 7.48
C TYR A 210 -15.04 5.39 6.35
N THR A 211 -14.84 4.70 5.23
CA THR A 211 -14.14 5.27 4.08
C THR A 211 -14.98 5.17 2.83
N GLY A 212 -15.25 6.30 2.19
CA GLY A 212 -15.91 6.39 0.89
C GLY A 212 -14.94 6.88 -0.18
N ARG A 213 -14.89 6.20 -1.34
CA ARG A 213 -14.10 6.62 -2.51
C ARG A 213 -14.95 6.54 -3.77
N VAL A 214 -14.94 7.63 -4.54
CA VAL A 214 -15.48 7.68 -5.89
C VAL A 214 -14.34 7.95 -6.87
N GLU A 215 -14.28 7.17 -7.94
CA GLU A 215 -13.34 7.34 -9.05
C GLU A 215 -14.10 7.53 -10.36
N VAL A 216 -13.65 8.49 -11.14
CA VAL A 216 -14.19 8.77 -12.48
C VAL A 216 -13.08 8.57 -13.51
N LEU A 217 -13.38 7.78 -14.55
CA LEU A 217 -12.50 7.56 -15.70
C LEU A 217 -13.20 8.10 -16.97
N PRO A 218 -13.06 9.40 -17.28
CA PRO A 218 -13.82 10.03 -18.37
C PRO A 218 -13.41 9.56 -19.77
N PHE A 219 -12.20 8.96 -19.90
CA PHE A 219 -11.67 8.45 -21.16
C PHE A 219 -11.57 6.92 -21.19
N GLY A 220 -12.34 6.24 -20.33
CA GLY A 220 -12.40 4.79 -20.23
C GLY A 220 -11.21 4.16 -19.50
N ASN A 221 -11.19 2.83 -19.52
CA ASN A 221 -10.17 2.07 -18.83
C ASN A 221 -8.77 2.30 -19.39
N PHE A 222 -7.79 2.30 -18.50
CA PHE A 222 -6.38 2.21 -18.84
C PHE A 222 -6.03 0.76 -19.24
N LYS A 223 -5.08 0.59 -20.18
CA LYS A 223 -4.53 -0.73 -20.53
C LYS A 223 -3.90 -1.39 -19.31
N SER A 224 -4.09 -2.70 -19.18
CA SER A 224 -3.45 -3.53 -18.15
C SER A 224 -3.62 -3.00 -16.73
N LYS A 225 -4.76 -2.37 -16.39
CA LYS A 225 -5.00 -1.69 -15.11
C LYS A 225 -3.95 -0.60 -14.80
N GLY A 226 -3.61 0.17 -15.81
CA GLY A 226 -2.65 1.26 -15.71
C GLY A 226 -3.07 2.39 -14.77
N ASP A 227 -4.37 2.51 -14.47
CA ASP A 227 -4.94 3.38 -13.45
C ASP A 227 -4.25 3.20 -12.08
N TYR A 228 -3.82 1.97 -11.75
CA TYR A 228 -3.13 1.64 -10.50
C TYR A 228 -1.65 1.26 -10.69
N ARG A 229 -0.96 1.92 -11.61
CA ARG A 229 0.49 1.79 -11.84
C ARG A 229 1.12 3.18 -11.99
N GLY A 230 2.31 3.41 -11.45
CA GLY A 230 2.92 4.74 -11.43
C GLY A 230 3.32 5.27 -12.80
N ALA A 231 4.00 4.46 -13.63
CA ALA A 231 4.49 4.87 -14.95
C ALA A 231 3.60 4.38 -16.09
N ASP A 232 3.61 5.07 -17.24
CA ASP A 232 2.91 4.65 -18.45
C ASP A 232 3.75 3.70 -19.30
N LEU A 233 3.98 2.48 -18.79
CA LEU A 233 4.72 1.43 -19.51
C LEU A 233 3.94 0.81 -20.68
N GLU A 234 2.62 0.97 -20.69
CA GLU A 234 1.75 0.47 -21.78
C GLU A 234 1.64 1.49 -22.94
N ARG A 235 2.19 2.71 -22.75
CA ARG A 235 2.19 3.79 -23.71
C ARG A 235 0.79 4.00 -24.29
N GLU A 236 -0.13 4.44 -23.42
CA GLU A 236 -1.53 4.68 -23.78
C GLU A 236 -1.63 5.48 -25.07
N GLN A 237 -2.26 4.93 -26.09
CA GLN A 237 -2.36 5.57 -27.41
C GLN A 237 -3.34 6.74 -27.45
N THR A 238 -4.27 6.77 -26.52
CA THR A 238 -5.22 7.87 -26.28
C THR A 238 -5.05 8.36 -24.85
N PRO A 239 -5.30 9.64 -24.57
CA PRO A 239 -5.28 10.15 -23.20
C PRO A 239 -6.14 9.32 -22.27
N LYS A 240 -5.65 9.02 -21.08
CA LYS A 240 -6.37 8.34 -20.00
C LYS A 240 -6.27 9.17 -18.74
N LEU A 241 -7.39 9.29 -18.03
CA LEU A 241 -7.48 10.05 -16.81
C LEU A 241 -8.31 9.28 -15.79
N LEU A 242 -7.84 9.24 -14.56
CA LEU A 242 -8.60 8.88 -13.36
C LEU A 242 -8.62 10.11 -12.46
N VAL A 243 -9.78 10.48 -11.96
CA VAL A 243 -9.96 11.47 -10.89
C VAL A 243 -10.64 10.76 -9.74
N GLY A 244 -10.13 10.92 -8.53
CA GLY A 244 -10.63 10.29 -7.31
C GLY A 244 -10.90 11.30 -6.22
N VAL A 245 -11.97 11.05 -5.45
CA VAL A 245 -12.30 11.76 -4.22
C VAL A 245 -12.51 10.72 -3.13
N VAL A 246 -11.93 10.94 -1.95
CA VAL A 246 -12.06 10.07 -0.79
C VAL A 246 -12.44 10.90 0.42
N TYR A 247 -13.41 10.43 1.16
CA TYR A 247 -13.69 10.92 2.51
C TYR A 247 -13.55 9.74 3.48
N ASP A 248 -12.79 9.97 4.53
CA ASP A 248 -12.49 8.99 5.58
C ASP A 248 -12.85 9.61 6.93
N LEU A 249 -13.62 8.90 7.73
CA LEU A 249 -13.97 9.27 9.09
C LEU A 249 -13.62 8.09 10.00
N ASN A 250 -12.72 8.30 10.94
CA ASN A 250 -12.38 7.35 11.99
C ASN A 250 -12.94 7.88 13.31
N ASN A 251 -14.10 7.34 13.73
CA ASN A 251 -14.77 7.75 14.94
C ASN A 251 -13.98 7.27 16.14
N ASP A 252 -13.92 8.10 17.18
CA ASP A 252 -13.21 7.79 18.43
C ASP A 252 -11.80 7.22 18.17
N ALA A 253 -11.08 7.80 17.21
CA ALA A 253 -9.77 7.31 16.83
C ALA A 253 -8.78 7.39 17.99
N VAL A 254 -8.04 6.32 18.23
CA VAL A 254 -7.05 6.20 19.29
C VAL A 254 -5.62 6.33 18.81
N LYS A 255 -5.41 6.77 17.55
CA LYS A 255 -4.09 6.86 16.94
C LYS A 255 -3.81 8.21 16.32
N SER A 256 -2.54 8.59 16.32
CA SER A 256 -2.06 9.92 15.91
C SER A 256 -2.25 10.25 14.42
N ARG A 257 -2.63 9.28 13.57
CA ARG A 257 -2.84 9.46 12.12
C ARG A 257 -3.99 8.60 11.61
N SER A 258 -5.21 8.80 12.12
CA SER A 258 -6.37 7.96 11.85
C SER A 258 -6.07 6.49 12.23
N ASN A 259 -6.07 5.51 11.31
CA ASN A 259 -5.75 4.11 11.62
C ASN A 259 -4.23 3.79 11.66
N GLN A 260 -3.39 4.80 11.63
CA GLN A 260 -1.93 4.67 11.62
C GLN A 260 -1.28 5.51 12.73
N GLY A 261 0.02 5.32 12.92
CA GLY A 261 0.80 6.08 13.91
C GLY A 261 0.86 5.40 15.26
N SER A 262 1.24 6.17 16.28
CA SER A 262 1.29 5.74 17.67
C SER A 262 -0.09 5.83 18.29
N TYR A 263 -0.33 5.01 19.30
CA TYR A 263 -1.53 5.18 20.14
C TYR A 263 -1.45 6.48 20.93
N LEU A 264 -2.61 7.10 21.17
CA LEU A 264 -2.77 8.29 21.99
C LEU A 264 -2.98 7.83 23.44
N GLU A 265 -1.90 7.37 24.07
CA GLU A 265 -1.94 6.82 25.42
C GLU A 265 -2.18 7.92 26.46
N THR A 266 -2.99 7.60 27.49
CA THR A 266 -3.25 8.42 28.69
C THR A 266 -2.82 7.63 29.93
N ALA A 267 -2.90 8.25 31.11
CA ALA A 267 -2.58 7.57 32.37
C ALA A 267 -3.46 6.32 32.61
N ASP A 268 -4.72 6.36 32.17
CA ASP A 268 -5.74 5.34 32.47
C ASP A 268 -6.25 4.58 31.24
N GLY A 269 -5.64 4.79 30.05
CA GLY A 269 -6.09 4.14 28.82
C GLY A 269 -5.70 4.89 27.54
N PHE A 270 -6.68 5.23 26.71
CA PHE A 270 -6.45 5.86 25.42
C PHE A 270 -7.34 7.08 25.26
N TYR A 271 -6.74 8.15 24.74
CA TYR A 271 -7.49 9.32 24.28
C TYR A 271 -8.20 9.00 22.97
N GLN A 272 -9.46 9.40 22.86
CA GLN A 272 -10.33 9.17 21.71
C GLN A 272 -10.74 10.53 21.13
N THR A 273 -10.71 10.63 19.80
CA THR A 273 -11.19 11.81 19.07
C THR A 273 -11.58 11.41 17.65
N ASP A 274 -12.59 12.05 17.10
CA ASP A 274 -12.95 11.85 15.70
C ASP A 274 -11.87 12.44 14.79
N VAL A 275 -11.46 11.66 13.79
CA VAL A 275 -10.46 12.07 12.82
C VAL A 275 -11.02 11.92 11.42
N SER A 276 -11.15 13.03 10.70
CA SER A 276 -11.55 13.05 9.30
C SER A 276 -10.35 13.24 8.37
N THR A 277 -10.39 12.66 7.19
CA THR A 277 -9.38 12.88 6.14
C THR A 277 -10.05 12.94 4.77
N LEU A 278 -9.83 14.04 4.06
CA LEU A 278 -10.27 14.23 2.69
C LEU A 278 -9.08 14.05 1.74
N PHE A 279 -9.27 13.29 0.65
CA PHE A 279 -8.28 13.20 -0.42
C PHE A 279 -8.92 13.55 -1.77
N PHE A 280 -8.16 14.29 -2.56
CA PHE A 280 -8.38 14.44 -4.00
C PHE A 280 -7.18 13.88 -4.72
N ASP A 281 -7.40 13.07 -5.74
CA ASP A 281 -6.30 12.56 -6.55
C ASP A 281 -6.65 12.51 -8.04
N ALA A 282 -5.62 12.63 -8.88
CA ALA A 282 -5.72 12.50 -10.32
C ALA A 282 -4.52 11.71 -10.87
N HIS A 283 -4.77 10.86 -11.85
CA HIS A 283 -3.75 10.09 -12.53
C HIS A 283 -4.00 10.13 -14.04
N PHE A 284 -3.07 10.77 -14.77
CA PHE A 284 -3.14 10.94 -16.22
C PHE A 284 -2.03 10.14 -16.91
N LYS A 285 -2.33 9.56 -18.09
CA LYS A 285 -1.35 8.85 -18.93
C LYS A 285 -1.61 9.08 -20.41
N TYR A 286 -0.52 9.26 -21.17
CA TYR A 286 -0.55 9.36 -22.62
C TYR A 286 0.85 9.17 -23.22
N ARG A 287 1.01 8.22 -24.16
CA ARG A 287 2.23 7.96 -24.95
C ARG A 287 3.53 7.89 -24.16
N GLY A 288 3.51 7.26 -22.99
CA GLY A 288 4.66 7.14 -22.10
C GLY A 288 4.75 8.25 -21.05
N PHE A 289 3.98 9.33 -21.19
CA PHE A 289 3.88 10.39 -20.22
C PHE A 289 2.87 10.03 -19.11
N SER A 290 3.20 10.35 -17.87
CA SER A 290 2.32 10.15 -16.72
C SER A 290 2.39 11.30 -15.75
N ILE A 291 1.23 11.70 -15.20
CA ILE A 291 1.10 12.68 -14.12
C ILE A 291 0.29 12.05 -13.02
N MET A 292 0.69 12.25 -11.78
CA MET A 292 -0.08 11.95 -10.59
C MET A 292 -0.09 13.18 -9.68
N ALA A 293 -1.26 13.62 -9.29
CA ALA A 293 -1.47 14.71 -8.37
C ALA A 293 -2.33 14.24 -7.21
N GLU A 294 -2.01 14.64 -6.00
CA GLU A 294 -2.74 14.30 -4.79
C GLU A 294 -2.80 15.51 -3.84
N TYR A 295 -3.94 15.67 -3.20
CA TYR A 295 -4.16 16.56 -2.07
C TYR A 295 -4.74 15.75 -0.93
N ALA A 296 -4.31 16.01 0.27
CA ALA A 296 -4.86 15.44 1.49
C ALA A 296 -5.10 16.56 2.50
N ASP A 297 -6.21 16.47 3.21
CA ASP A 297 -6.56 17.35 4.33
C ASP A 297 -7.07 16.49 5.48
N ARG A 298 -6.48 16.62 6.65
CA ARG A 298 -6.86 15.89 7.86
C ARG A 298 -7.18 16.84 8.97
N ASP A 299 -8.31 16.59 9.64
CA ASP A 299 -8.76 17.30 10.82
C ASP A 299 -9.12 16.32 11.94
N ALA A 300 -9.20 16.85 13.17
CA ALA A 300 -9.64 16.12 14.35
C ALA A 300 -10.37 17.06 15.29
N ASP A 301 -11.46 16.58 15.91
CA ASP A 301 -12.26 17.39 16.82
C ASP A 301 -11.46 17.93 18.00
N ALA A 302 -10.53 17.13 18.50
CA ALA A 302 -9.64 17.51 19.59
C ALA A 302 -8.24 16.89 19.36
N PRO A 303 -7.33 17.59 18.65
CA PRO A 303 -6.05 17.01 18.22
C PRO A 303 -5.02 16.84 19.32
N LEU A 304 -5.17 17.49 20.48
CA LEU A 304 -4.24 17.39 21.61
C LEU A 304 -4.75 16.40 22.64
N ALA A 305 -4.06 15.28 22.81
CA ALA A 305 -4.47 14.24 23.76
C ALA A 305 -4.33 14.72 25.22
N ARG A 306 -5.33 14.40 26.02
CA ARG A 306 -5.44 14.80 27.43
C ARG A 306 -5.73 13.59 28.32
N ASN A 307 -5.25 13.67 29.55
CA ASN A 307 -5.62 12.78 30.63
C ASN A 307 -7.01 13.13 31.19
N ALA A 308 -7.56 12.30 32.06
CA ALA A 308 -8.84 12.52 32.70
C ALA A 308 -8.88 13.82 33.55
N ASP A 309 -7.76 14.27 34.10
CA ASP A 309 -7.60 15.53 34.81
C ASP A 309 -7.42 16.76 33.88
N ASN A 310 -7.61 16.55 32.57
CA ASN A 310 -7.45 17.58 31.53
C ASN A 310 -5.98 18.01 31.25
N SER A 311 -4.99 17.44 31.91
CA SER A 311 -3.58 17.68 31.60
C SER A 311 -3.19 17.10 30.22
N LEU A 312 -2.26 17.77 29.52
CA LEU A 312 -1.77 17.31 28.22
C LEU A 312 -0.87 16.07 28.38
N THR A 313 -1.09 15.04 27.58
CA THR A 313 -0.22 13.85 27.53
C THR A 313 1.05 14.06 26.71
N GLY A 314 1.09 15.09 25.86
CA GLY A 314 2.13 15.30 24.85
C GLY A 314 1.90 14.54 23.54
N ALA A 315 0.95 13.60 23.48
CA ALA A 315 0.55 12.94 22.24
C ALA A 315 -0.42 13.85 21.46
N VAL A 316 -0.33 13.78 20.11
CA VAL A 316 -1.15 14.63 19.23
C VAL A 316 -1.65 13.84 18.02
N VAL A 317 -2.81 14.21 17.50
CA VAL A 317 -3.26 13.82 16.18
C VAL A 317 -2.61 14.74 15.14
N ASN A 318 -1.99 14.18 14.13
CA ASN A 318 -1.36 14.94 13.05
C ASN A 318 -2.42 15.48 12.10
N ILE A 319 -2.84 16.72 12.31
CA ILE A 319 -3.79 17.46 11.46
C ILE A 319 -3.08 18.43 10.52
N GLY A 320 -3.77 18.89 9.48
CA GLY A 320 -3.27 19.81 8.46
C GLY A 320 -3.43 19.25 7.05
N ASN A 321 -2.68 19.78 6.09
CA ASN A 321 -2.83 19.43 4.69
C ASN A 321 -1.51 19.08 3.99
N ALA A 322 -1.63 18.45 2.83
CA ALA A 322 -0.47 18.05 2.02
C ALA A 322 -0.81 18.02 0.53
N THR A 323 0.17 18.35 -0.30
CA THR A 323 0.09 18.21 -1.74
C THR A 323 1.24 17.36 -2.27
N ASN A 324 0.97 16.57 -3.31
CA ASN A 324 1.97 15.78 -4.01
C ASN A 324 1.71 15.90 -5.52
N PHE A 325 2.73 16.28 -6.26
CA PHE A 325 2.70 16.35 -7.71
C PHE A 325 3.88 15.56 -8.27
N GLN A 326 3.60 14.56 -9.09
CA GLN A 326 4.60 13.72 -9.73
C GLN A 326 4.34 13.66 -11.23
N MET A 327 5.39 13.84 -12.02
CA MET A 327 5.34 13.67 -13.47
C MET A 327 6.52 12.84 -13.97
N GLY A 328 6.30 12.06 -15.01
CA GLY A 328 7.35 11.21 -15.56
C GLY A 328 7.12 10.86 -17.03
N TYR A 329 8.21 10.51 -17.69
CA TYR A 329 8.19 10.06 -19.07
C TYR A 329 9.02 8.77 -19.22
N VAL A 330 8.42 7.79 -19.87
CA VAL A 330 9.07 6.50 -20.21
C VAL A 330 9.57 6.57 -21.64
N LEU A 331 10.89 6.59 -21.82
CA LEU A 331 11.57 6.54 -23.12
C LEU A 331 11.32 5.19 -23.83
N PRO A 332 11.42 5.11 -25.19
CA PRO A 332 11.30 3.84 -25.92
C PRO A 332 12.21 2.72 -25.40
N SER A 333 13.36 3.07 -24.84
CA SER A 333 14.32 2.15 -24.19
C SER A 333 13.84 1.58 -22.86
N ASN A 334 12.63 1.92 -22.37
CA ASN A 334 12.13 1.60 -21.04
C ASN A 334 12.98 2.20 -19.90
N LEU A 335 13.72 3.27 -20.15
CA LEU A 335 14.25 4.16 -19.14
C LEU A 335 13.21 5.24 -18.87
N ALA A 336 12.92 5.54 -17.61
CA ALA A 336 12.01 6.61 -17.22
C ALA A 336 12.72 7.66 -16.39
N ILE A 337 12.37 8.91 -16.64
CA ILE A 337 12.74 10.07 -15.82
C ILE A 337 11.47 10.52 -15.11
N THR A 338 11.56 10.74 -13.79
CA THR A 338 10.39 11.13 -12.99
C THR A 338 10.79 12.22 -12.00
N GLY A 339 10.04 13.33 -11.99
CA GLY A 339 10.16 14.40 -10.99
C GLY A 339 8.98 14.37 -10.02
N ARG A 340 9.20 14.75 -8.77
CA ARG A 340 8.15 14.87 -7.76
C ARG A 340 8.39 16.06 -6.84
N TYR A 341 7.33 16.81 -6.62
CA TYR A 341 7.23 17.85 -5.60
C TYR A 341 6.20 17.41 -4.56
N THR A 342 6.55 17.51 -3.27
CA THR A 342 5.62 17.23 -2.18
C THR A 342 5.75 18.30 -1.12
N HIS A 343 4.62 18.82 -0.66
CA HIS A 343 4.55 19.80 0.42
C HIS A 343 3.60 19.31 1.50
N ILE A 344 4.04 19.41 2.76
CA ILE A 344 3.28 19.13 3.96
C ILE A 344 3.14 20.42 4.74
N ASN A 345 1.94 20.70 5.22
CA ASN A 345 1.66 21.80 6.13
C ASN A 345 0.83 21.25 7.30
N PHE A 346 1.49 20.90 8.39
CA PHE A 346 0.80 20.55 9.63
C PHE A 346 0.27 21.82 10.30
N ASP A 347 -0.81 21.66 11.06
CA ASP A 347 -1.30 22.72 11.93
C ASP A 347 -0.24 23.04 13.01
N GLU A 348 -0.04 24.33 13.31
CA GLU A 348 0.96 24.80 14.29
C GLU A 348 0.66 24.31 15.70
N ILE A 349 -0.61 24.05 16.03
CA ILE A 349 -1.03 23.53 17.33
C ILE A 349 -0.45 22.13 17.62
N VAL A 350 -0.18 21.34 16.58
CA VAL A 350 0.32 19.96 16.71
C VAL A 350 1.81 19.82 16.40
N SER A 351 2.44 20.79 15.75
CA SER A 351 3.87 20.70 15.40
C SER A 351 4.50 22.06 15.12
N SER A 352 5.60 22.34 15.80
CA SER A 352 6.47 23.49 15.48
C SER A 352 7.27 23.28 14.18
N LYS A 353 7.45 22.03 13.74
CA LYS A 353 8.04 21.63 12.43
C LYS A 353 6.92 21.46 11.41
N ASN A 354 6.10 22.48 11.26
CA ASN A 354 4.82 22.39 10.59
C ASN A 354 4.93 22.28 9.05
N LYS A 355 6.03 22.71 8.43
CA LYS A 355 6.16 22.70 6.97
C LYS A 355 7.34 21.83 6.52
N ILE A 356 7.07 20.90 5.60
CA ILE A 356 8.07 20.04 4.99
C ILE A 356 7.88 20.10 3.48
N THR A 357 8.94 20.43 2.75
CA THR A 357 8.93 20.47 1.29
C THR A 357 9.98 19.51 0.75
N GLN A 358 9.60 18.66 -0.20
CA GLN A 358 10.49 17.72 -0.88
C GLN A 358 10.48 17.93 -2.39
N TYR A 359 11.68 17.96 -2.98
CA TYR A 359 11.91 17.88 -4.41
C TYR A 359 12.67 16.59 -4.70
N THR A 360 12.12 15.73 -5.53
CA THR A 360 12.72 14.44 -5.86
C THR A 360 12.87 14.28 -7.35
N LEU A 361 14.06 13.87 -7.80
CA LEU A 361 14.31 13.46 -9.17
C LEU A 361 14.72 11.99 -9.19
N GLY A 362 14.09 11.18 -10.04
CA GLY A 362 14.30 9.76 -10.13
C GLY A 362 14.52 9.25 -11.55
N LEU A 363 15.29 8.18 -11.64
CA LEU A 363 15.52 7.41 -12.85
C LEU A 363 15.11 5.96 -12.59
N SER A 364 14.38 5.35 -13.53
CA SER A 364 13.94 3.95 -13.44
C SER A 364 14.20 3.21 -14.74
N LYS A 365 14.97 2.11 -14.68
CA LYS A 365 15.13 1.18 -15.80
C LYS A 365 14.20 -0.01 -15.61
N TYR A 366 13.23 -0.14 -16.50
CA TYR A 366 12.29 -1.26 -16.52
C TYR A 366 12.83 -2.36 -17.46
N VAL A 367 13.48 -3.40 -16.88
CA VAL A 367 14.04 -4.53 -17.64
C VAL A 367 12.91 -5.45 -18.11
N ALA A 368 12.00 -5.80 -17.22
CA ALA A 368 10.80 -6.59 -17.53
C ALA A 368 9.55 -5.91 -16.93
N LYS A 369 9.21 -4.72 -17.43
CA LYS A 369 8.17 -3.86 -16.89
C LYS A 369 8.37 -3.69 -15.36
N HIS A 370 7.29 -3.78 -14.57
CA HIS A 370 7.38 -3.72 -13.10
C HIS A 370 7.89 -5.02 -12.43
N LYS A 371 8.21 -6.06 -13.22
CA LYS A 371 8.64 -7.36 -12.67
C LYS A 371 10.13 -7.45 -12.40
N LEU A 372 10.91 -6.69 -13.14
CA LEU A 372 12.34 -6.52 -12.92
C LEU A 372 12.70 -5.08 -13.26
N LYS A 373 13.13 -4.32 -12.27
CA LYS A 373 13.51 -2.92 -12.43
C LYS A 373 14.61 -2.49 -11.49
N ILE A 374 15.37 -1.51 -11.93
CA ILE A 374 16.35 -0.79 -11.14
C ILE A 374 15.87 0.65 -11.07
N GLN A 375 15.83 1.23 -9.89
CA GLN A 375 15.37 2.60 -9.67
C GLN A 375 16.36 3.34 -8.78
N THR A 376 16.62 4.58 -9.12
CA THR A 376 17.38 5.50 -8.26
C THR A 376 16.65 6.82 -8.16
N ASP A 377 16.76 7.49 -7.02
CA ASP A 377 16.28 8.85 -6.86
C ASP A 377 17.14 9.64 -5.87
N ALA A 378 17.12 10.97 -6.04
CA ALA A 378 17.69 11.93 -5.12
C ALA A 378 16.57 12.88 -4.67
N THR A 379 16.45 13.09 -3.36
CA THR A 379 15.47 13.97 -2.72
C THR A 379 16.17 15.04 -1.92
N TYR A 380 15.83 16.31 -2.16
CA TYR A 380 16.13 17.42 -1.26
C TYR A 380 14.89 17.65 -0.38
N GLU A 381 15.09 17.66 0.93
CA GLU A 381 14.05 17.93 1.93
C GLU A 381 14.40 19.19 2.70
N ASN A 382 13.46 20.14 2.69
CA ASN A 382 13.49 21.33 3.53
C ASN A 382 12.39 21.20 4.59
N THR A 383 12.74 21.36 5.86
CA THR A 383 11.82 21.33 6.99
C THR A 383 11.97 22.58 7.83
N VAL A 384 10.90 23.34 8.02
CA VAL A 384 10.89 24.52 8.88
C VAL A 384 11.33 24.15 10.29
N ALA A 385 12.16 24.99 10.91
CA ALA A 385 12.74 24.77 12.24
C ALA A 385 13.50 23.43 12.38
N SER A 386 14.08 22.91 11.30
CA SER A 386 14.90 21.69 11.30
C SER A 386 15.95 21.75 10.20
N ASN A 387 16.94 20.88 10.27
CA ASN A 387 18.00 20.80 9.27
C ASN A 387 17.47 20.24 7.94
N ASN A 388 17.93 20.82 6.83
CA ASN A 388 17.67 20.28 5.50
C ASN A 388 18.36 18.92 5.30
N LYS A 389 17.85 18.12 4.39
CA LYS A 389 18.41 16.80 4.09
C LYS A 389 18.49 16.56 2.59
N ILE A 390 19.53 15.84 2.19
CA ILE A 390 19.63 15.23 0.88
C ILE A 390 19.59 13.72 1.09
N VAL A 391 18.70 13.03 0.38
CA VAL A 391 18.57 11.58 0.44
C VAL A 391 18.77 11.01 -0.95
N TYR A 392 19.80 10.18 -1.11
CA TYR A 392 20.01 9.38 -2.31
C TYR A 392 19.56 7.95 -2.06
N ARG A 393 18.89 7.32 -3.04
CA ARG A 393 18.43 5.94 -2.95
C ARG A 393 18.69 5.20 -4.25
N LEU A 394 19.10 3.93 -4.11
CA LEU A 394 19.20 2.98 -5.22
C LEU A 394 18.46 1.69 -4.83
N GLN A 395 17.60 1.21 -5.71
CA GLN A 395 16.76 0.04 -5.47
C GLN A 395 16.83 -0.96 -6.62
N PHE A 396 16.90 -2.22 -6.27
CA PHE A 396 16.68 -3.35 -7.15
C PHE A 396 15.38 -4.07 -6.73
N ASP A 397 14.46 -4.28 -7.67
CA ASP A 397 13.14 -4.87 -7.42
C ASP A 397 12.89 -6.02 -8.39
N ILE A 398 12.63 -7.22 -7.85
CA ILE A 398 12.36 -8.43 -8.62
C ILE A 398 11.10 -9.13 -8.12
N HIS A 399 10.24 -9.51 -9.06
CA HIS A 399 8.99 -10.25 -8.82
C HIS A 399 9.00 -11.55 -9.62
N PHE A 400 8.79 -12.62 -8.91
CA PHE A 400 8.65 -13.97 -9.48
C PHE A 400 7.20 -14.31 -9.76
#